data_02bf3b5fe97be3c7f4de27b67bd977f2
#
_entry.id   02bf3b5fe97be3c7f4de27b67bd977f2
#
_cell.length_a   1.000
_cell.length_b   1.000
_cell.length_c   1.000
_cell.angle_alpha   90.00
_cell.angle_beta   90.00
_cell.angle_gamma   90.00
#
_symmetry.space_group_name_H-M   'P 1'
#
loop_
_entity.id
_entity.type
_entity.pdbx_description
1 polymer ?
#
loop_
_entity_poly.entity_id
_entity_poly.type
_entity_poly.pdbx_seq_one_letter_code
_entity_poly.pdbx_strand_id
1 'polypeptide(L)'
;TGVQDHFAKEKLRYERIIIMTDADVDGAHIRALLLTFFYRNFEPLIEEGHVYIAQPPLYKVQSGKSKEYFYSDQELEQYMDNRERKPSSVQRFKGLGEMNPSQLWETTMNPEHRIMKRVSVKDALEADELFSTLMGSDVQARKNFIKENSNQITNLDI
;
A
#
# COMPACT_ATOMS: atom_id res chain seq x y z
N THR A 1 13.83 -15.90 -14.90
CA THR A 1 14.19 -14.48 -15.16
C THR A 1 15.59 -14.11 -14.66
N GLY A 2 16.14 -14.84 -13.68
CA GLY A 2 17.44 -14.50 -13.07
C GLY A 2 17.30 -13.38 -12.03
N VAL A 3 18.40 -13.05 -11.37
CA VAL A 3 18.50 -12.05 -10.30
C VAL A 3 19.72 -11.15 -10.59
N GLN A 4 19.60 -9.86 -10.32
CA GLN A 4 20.68 -8.87 -10.54
C GLN A 4 21.21 -8.93 -11.99
N ASP A 5 22.54 -9.07 -12.17
CA ASP A 5 23.19 -9.11 -13.48
C ASP A 5 22.75 -10.28 -14.39
N HIS A 6 22.04 -11.27 -13.81
CA HIS A 6 21.48 -12.40 -14.55
C HIS A 6 20.00 -12.22 -14.90
N PHE A 7 19.42 -11.05 -14.61
CA PHE A 7 18.01 -10.77 -14.93
C PHE A 7 17.80 -10.73 -16.45
N ALA A 8 16.89 -11.58 -16.90
CA ALA A 8 16.53 -11.68 -18.33
C ALA A 8 15.04 -11.27 -18.48
N LYS A 9 14.81 -10.06 -18.94
CA LYS A 9 13.47 -9.47 -19.11
C LYS A 9 12.58 -10.28 -20.03
N GLU A 10 13.14 -10.80 -21.13
CA GLU A 10 12.45 -11.61 -22.13
C GLU A 10 11.85 -12.90 -21.54
N LYS A 11 12.28 -13.31 -20.37
CA LYS A 11 11.73 -14.44 -19.60
C LYS A 11 10.66 -14.06 -18.59
N LEU A 12 10.31 -12.78 -18.52
CA LEU A 12 9.25 -12.30 -17.64
C LEU A 12 7.89 -12.84 -18.10
N ARG A 13 7.18 -13.50 -17.19
CA ARG A 13 5.87 -14.11 -17.48
C ARG A 13 4.68 -13.18 -17.16
N TYR A 14 4.91 -12.12 -16.41
CA TYR A 14 3.88 -11.21 -15.90
C TYR A 14 4.23 -9.78 -16.26
N GLU A 15 3.29 -9.06 -16.82
CA GLU A 15 3.46 -7.63 -17.12
C GLU A 15 3.40 -6.75 -15.90
N ARG A 16 2.64 -7.18 -14.89
CA ARG A 16 2.41 -6.41 -13.66
C ARG A 16 2.60 -7.28 -12.43
N ILE A 17 3.37 -6.75 -11.50
CA ILE A 17 3.57 -7.31 -10.18
C ILE A 17 2.94 -6.34 -9.19
N ILE A 18 1.89 -6.79 -8.49
CA ILE A 18 1.09 -5.92 -7.63
C ILE A 18 1.30 -6.33 -6.18
N ILE A 19 1.92 -5.44 -5.40
CA ILE A 19 2.12 -5.63 -3.98
C ILE A 19 0.81 -5.27 -3.26
N MET A 20 0.28 -6.22 -2.50
CA MET A 20 -0.90 -6.05 -1.68
C MET A 20 -0.54 -6.29 -0.22
N THR A 21 -0.69 -5.28 0.61
CA THR A 21 -0.45 -5.34 2.05
C THR A 21 -1.57 -4.67 2.81
N ASP A 22 -1.71 -5.00 4.09
CA ASP A 22 -2.64 -4.32 4.97
C ASP A 22 -2.29 -2.82 5.10
N ALA A 23 -3.28 -2.01 5.40
CA ALA A 23 -3.10 -0.55 5.53
C ALA A 23 -2.52 -0.13 6.89
N ASP A 24 -2.13 -1.08 7.74
CA ASP A 24 -1.53 -0.82 9.04
C ASP A 24 0.00 -0.65 8.96
N VAL A 25 0.63 -0.43 10.12
CA VAL A 25 2.09 -0.26 10.25
C VAL A 25 2.85 -1.50 9.80
N ASP A 26 2.39 -2.68 10.15
CA ASP A 26 3.03 -3.94 9.78
C ASP A 26 2.98 -4.15 8.27
N GLY A 27 1.85 -3.84 7.64
CA GLY A 27 1.72 -3.85 6.19
C GLY A 27 2.66 -2.85 5.50
N ALA A 28 2.87 -1.68 6.08
CA ALA A 28 3.82 -0.69 5.58
C ALA A 28 5.27 -1.18 5.66
N HIS A 29 5.65 -1.87 6.73
CA HIS A 29 6.97 -2.48 6.86
C HIS A 29 7.19 -3.61 5.85
N ILE A 30 6.20 -4.49 5.67
CA ILE A 30 6.24 -5.57 4.66
C ILE A 30 6.38 -4.97 3.26
N ARG A 31 5.64 -3.92 2.94
CA ARG A 31 5.73 -3.22 1.66
C ARG A 31 7.12 -2.63 1.43
N ALA A 32 7.69 -1.95 2.42
CA ALA A 32 9.04 -1.41 2.34
C ALA A 32 10.09 -2.50 2.10
N LEU A 33 9.96 -3.64 2.77
CA LEU A 33 10.83 -4.81 2.59
C LEU A 33 10.74 -5.38 1.17
N LEU A 34 9.54 -5.52 0.64
CA LEU A 34 9.31 -6.00 -0.73
C LEU A 34 9.87 -5.01 -1.78
N LEU A 35 9.66 -3.71 -1.59
CA LEU A 35 10.22 -2.68 -2.47
C LEU A 35 11.74 -2.70 -2.48
N THR A 36 12.36 -2.84 -1.31
CA THR A 36 13.80 -3.00 -1.16
C THR A 36 14.30 -4.25 -1.87
N PHE A 37 13.59 -5.37 -1.73
CA PHE A 37 13.92 -6.62 -2.43
C PHE A 37 13.88 -6.45 -3.95
N PHE A 38 12.85 -5.83 -4.50
CA PHE A 38 12.76 -5.56 -5.93
C PHE A 38 13.82 -4.58 -6.40
N TYR A 39 14.10 -3.53 -5.64
CA TYR A 39 15.12 -2.55 -5.97
C TYR A 39 16.52 -3.19 -6.04
N ARG A 40 16.91 -3.98 -5.04
CA ARG A 40 18.24 -4.59 -4.98
C ARG A 40 18.46 -5.72 -5.99
N ASN A 41 17.41 -6.42 -6.38
CA ASN A 41 17.54 -7.64 -7.18
C ASN A 41 16.90 -7.53 -8.58
N PHE A 42 15.97 -6.61 -8.78
CA PHE A 42 15.16 -6.50 -9.99
C PHE A 42 14.87 -5.03 -10.35
N GLU A 43 15.85 -4.15 -10.20
CA GLU A 43 15.68 -2.72 -10.49
C GLU A 43 15.05 -2.45 -11.86
N PRO A 44 15.41 -3.17 -12.96
CA PRO A 44 14.78 -2.98 -14.25
C PRO A 44 13.25 -3.15 -14.24
N LEU A 45 12.69 -4.00 -13.36
CA LEU A 45 11.24 -4.14 -13.24
C LEU A 45 10.57 -2.88 -12.70
N ILE A 46 11.26 -2.12 -11.87
CA ILE A 46 10.77 -0.84 -11.33
C ILE A 46 10.92 0.24 -12.37
N GLU A 47 12.08 0.37 -13.00
CA GLU A 47 12.36 1.37 -14.05
C GLU A 47 11.37 1.27 -15.20
N GLU A 48 11.08 0.06 -15.66
CA GLU A 48 10.17 -0.21 -16.77
C GLU A 48 8.68 -0.18 -16.38
N GLY A 49 8.38 -0.06 -15.08
CA GLY A 49 7.02 0.13 -14.58
C GLY A 49 6.19 -1.14 -14.47
N HIS A 50 6.82 -2.24 -14.12
CA HIS A 50 6.14 -3.51 -13.87
C HIS A 50 5.65 -3.67 -12.41
N VAL A 51 6.17 -2.88 -11.46
CA VAL A 51 5.86 -3.00 -10.03
C VAL A 51 4.85 -1.94 -9.60
N TYR A 52 3.78 -2.39 -8.94
CA TYR A 52 2.67 -1.57 -8.46
C TYR A 52 2.36 -1.89 -7.00
N ILE A 53 1.74 -0.93 -6.32
CA ILE A 53 1.16 -1.10 -4.99
C ILE A 53 -0.36 -0.97 -5.14
N ALA A 54 -1.10 -2.00 -4.71
CA ALA A 54 -2.55 -1.93 -4.63
C ALA A 54 -2.98 -0.97 -3.53
N GLN A 55 -4.04 -0.22 -3.79
CA GLN A 55 -4.65 0.69 -2.82
C GLN A 55 -6.06 0.20 -2.50
N PRO A 56 -6.24 -0.64 -1.46
CA PRO A 56 -7.56 -1.03 -1.00
C PRO A 56 -8.28 0.15 -0.35
N PRO A 57 -9.63 0.15 -0.31
CA PRO A 57 -10.36 1.19 0.38
C PRO A 57 -10.12 1.13 1.90
N LEU A 58 -10.18 2.30 2.54
CA LEU A 58 -10.11 2.43 3.99
C LEU A 58 -11.48 2.32 4.65
N TYR A 59 -12.53 2.73 3.92
CA TYR A 59 -13.90 2.77 4.45
C TYR A 59 -14.91 2.19 3.49
N LYS A 60 -15.95 1.59 4.06
CA LYS A 60 -17.20 1.24 3.39
C LYS A 60 -18.34 1.97 4.09
N VAL A 61 -19.12 2.70 3.34
CA VAL A 61 -20.33 3.36 3.81
C VAL A 61 -21.56 2.66 3.23
N GLN A 62 -22.48 2.28 4.10
CA GLN A 62 -23.76 1.69 3.71
C GLN A 62 -24.88 2.72 3.90
N SER A 63 -25.69 2.93 2.86
CA SER A 63 -26.84 3.80 2.90
C SER A 63 -28.05 3.08 2.28
N GLY A 64 -28.84 2.45 3.12
CA GLY A 64 -29.91 1.58 2.66
C GLY A 64 -29.35 0.40 1.85
N LYS A 65 -29.71 0.30 0.57
CA LYS A 65 -29.22 -0.72 -0.35
C LYS A 65 -27.91 -0.33 -1.07
N SER A 66 -27.51 0.95 -1.01
CA SER A 66 -26.30 1.46 -1.65
C SER A 66 -25.10 1.25 -0.77
N LYS A 67 -23.97 0.87 -1.38
CA LYS A 67 -22.66 0.79 -0.73
C LYS A 67 -21.66 1.63 -1.52
N GLU A 68 -20.81 2.36 -0.80
CA GLU A 68 -19.76 3.19 -1.38
C GLU A 68 -18.46 2.97 -0.62
N TYR A 69 -17.32 3.10 -1.32
CA TYR A 69 -15.99 2.88 -0.77
C TYR A 69 -15.18 4.16 -0.84
N PHE A 70 -14.42 4.44 0.21
CA PHE A 70 -13.58 5.63 0.32
C PHE A 70 -12.15 5.25 0.64
N TYR A 71 -11.20 5.96 0.05
CA TYR A 71 -9.79 5.64 0.06
C TYR A 71 -8.97 6.58 0.95
N SER A 72 -9.59 7.62 1.51
CA SER A 72 -8.98 8.54 2.46
C SER A 72 -10.00 9.07 3.48
N ASP A 73 -9.49 9.57 4.61
CA ASP A 73 -10.31 10.24 5.62
C ASP A 73 -10.98 11.48 5.03
N GLN A 74 -10.26 12.22 4.22
CA GLN A 74 -10.77 13.44 3.57
C GLN A 74 -11.95 13.16 2.63
N GLU A 75 -11.87 12.09 1.83
CA GLU A 75 -12.99 11.69 0.97
C GLU A 75 -14.24 11.33 1.78
N LEU A 76 -14.05 10.60 2.89
CA LEU A 76 -15.15 10.25 3.79
C LEU A 76 -15.77 11.49 4.44
N GLU A 77 -14.95 12.42 4.96
CA GLU A 77 -15.39 13.66 5.56
C GLU A 77 -16.22 14.49 4.58
N GLN A 78 -15.69 14.72 3.37
CA GLN A 78 -16.39 15.46 2.32
C GLN A 78 -17.75 14.82 1.96
N TYR A 79 -17.78 13.49 1.90
CA TYR A 79 -19.02 12.77 1.65
C TYR A 79 -20.02 12.94 2.80
N MET A 80 -19.56 12.92 4.04
CA MET A 80 -20.43 13.09 5.21
C MET A 80 -20.97 14.51 5.35
N ASP A 81 -20.17 15.52 5.05
CA ASP A 81 -20.55 16.95 5.12
C ASP A 81 -21.58 17.34 4.06
N ASN A 82 -21.52 16.71 2.90
CA ASN A 82 -22.43 16.98 1.79
C ASN A 82 -23.78 16.24 1.89
N ARG A 83 -24.05 15.55 3.00
CA ARG A 83 -25.25 14.73 3.17
C ARG A 83 -26.23 15.28 4.19
N GLU A 84 -27.50 15.32 3.81
CA GLU A 84 -28.60 15.65 4.73
C GLU A 84 -28.94 14.49 5.69
N ARG A 85 -28.69 13.24 5.29
CA ARG A 85 -29.02 12.04 6.08
C ARG A 85 -27.77 11.23 6.41
N LYS A 86 -27.64 10.82 7.66
CA LYS A 86 -26.58 9.93 8.11
C LYS A 86 -26.68 8.55 7.41
N PRO A 87 -25.56 7.93 7.04
CA PRO A 87 -25.56 6.57 6.51
C PRO A 87 -26.00 5.55 7.56
N SER A 88 -26.46 4.39 7.11
CA SER A 88 -26.87 3.28 7.99
C SER A 88 -25.69 2.71 8.78
N SER A 89 -24.53 2.65 8.16
CA SER A 89 -23.28 2.23 8.82
C SER A 89 -22.05 2.76 8.08
N VAL A 90 -20.97 2.96 8.84
CA VAL A 90 -19.63 3.25 8.35
C VAL A 90 -18.70 2.19 8.93
N GLN A 91 -18.06 1.41 8.06
CA GLN A 91 -17.08 0.40 8.44
C GLN A 91 -15.69 0.87 8.02
N ARG A 92 -14.71 0.83 8.94
CA ARG A 92 -13.30 1.03 8.64
C ARG A 92 -12.62 -0.32 8.45
N PHE A 93 -11.88 -0.47 7.35
CA PHE A 93 -11.04 -1.64 7.13
C PHE A 93 -9.64 -1.40 7.69
N LYS A 94 -9.19 -2.28 8.59
CA LYS A 94 -7.82 -2.25 9.14
C LYS A 94 -6.86 -3.12 8.32
N GLY A 95 -7.38 -4.18 7.71
CA GLY A 95 -6.60 -5.09 6.90
C GLY A 95 -7.43 -5.79 5.83
N LEU A 96 -6.75 -6.41 4.88
CA LEU A 96 -7.38 -7.13 3.76
C LEU A 96 -8.24 -8.31 4.23
N GLY A 97 -7.88 -8.91 5.37
CA GLY A 97 -8.63 -10.02 5.97
C GLY A 97 -10.03 -9.65 6.50
N GLU A 98 -10.34 -8.38 6.65
CA GLU A 98 -11.68 -7.91 7.03
C GLU A 98 -12.65 -7.83 5.84
N MET A 99 -12.13 -7.96 4.63
CA MET A 99 -12.93 -8.01 3.41
C MET A 99 -13.30 -9.45 3.07
N ASN A 100 -14.57 -9.68 2.70
CA ASN A 100 -14.92 -10.94 2.08
C ASN A 100 -14.37 -11.02 0.64
N PRO A 101 -14.31 -12.21 0.01
CA PRO A 101 -13.73 -12.37 -1.32
C PRO A 101 -14.34 -11.47 -2.40
N SER A 102 -15.64 -11.23 -2.37
CA SER A 102 -16.31 -10.35 -3.34
C SER A 102 -15.97 -8.89 -3.14
N GLN A 103 -15.85 -8.42 -1.90
CA GLN A 103 -15.41 -7.06 -1.60
C GLN A 103 -13.97 -6.82 -2.04
N LEU A 104 -13.07 -7.77 -1.75
CA LEU A 104 -11.68 -7.69 -2.16
C LEU A 104 -11.55 -7.67 -3.68
N TRP A 105 -12.31 -8.50 -4.37
CA TRP A 105 -12.36 -8.50 -5.83
C TRP A 105 -12.84 -7.15 -6.37
N GLU A 106 -14.02 -6.69 -5.97
CA GLU A 106 -14.64 -5.45 -6.46
C GLU A 106 -13.76 -4.21 -6.29
N THR A 107 -13.05 -4.11 -5.17
CA THR A 107 -12.35 -2.88 -4.78
C THR A 107 -10.87 -2.87 -5.13
N THR A 108 -10.22 -4.05 -5.12
CA THR A 108 -8.76 -4.12 -5.11
C THR A 108 -8.18 -4.99 -6.23
N MET A 109 -8.88 -6.02 -6.65
CA MET A 109 -8.36 -6.98 -7.64
C MET A 109 -8.94 -6.78 -9.04
N ASN A 110 -10.19 -6.35 -9.16
CA ASN A 110 -10.84 -6.17 -10.45
C ASN A 110 -10.13 -5.07 -11.27
N PRO A 111 -9.58 -5.40 -12.46
CA PRO A 111 -8.88 -4.43 -13.31
C PRO A 111 -9.67 -3.18 -13.68
N GLU A 112 -11.01 -3.27 -13.70
CA GLU A 112 -11.87 -2.15 -14.06
C GLU A 112 -12.03 -1.11 -12.94
N HIS A 113 -11.87 -1.54 -11.68
CA HIS A 113 -12.18 -0.70 -10.52
C HIS A 113 -10.99 -0.48 -9.58
N ARG A 114 -9.97 -1.35 -9.64
CA ARG A 114 -8.82 -1.28 -8.74
C ARG A 114 -8.02 0.01 -8.92
N ILE A 115 -7.55 0.53 -7.80
CA ILE A 115 -6.62 1.66 -7.76
C ILE A 115 -5.23 1.10 -7.44
N MET A 116 -4.26 1.46 -8.26
CA MET A 116 -2.86 1.07 -8.09
C MET A 116 -1.95 2.27 -8.22
N LYS A 117 -0.92 2.32 -7.39
CA LYS A 117 0.19 3.25 -7.55
C LYS A 117 1.35 2.52 -8.22
N ARG A 118 1.84 3.06 -9.35
CA ARG A 118 3.10 2.58 -9.93
C ARG A 118 4.26 2.95 -9.02
N VAL A 119 5.13 2.00 -8.74
CA VAL A 119 6.35 2.21 -7.96
C VAL A 119 7.38 2.92 -8.83
N SER A 120 7.90 4.04 -8.35
CA SER A 120 9.05 4.72 -8.95
C SER A 120 10.36 4.26 -8.33
N VAL A 121 11.48 4.50 -9.04
CA VAL A 121 12.82 4.25 -8.47
C VAL A 121 13.01 5.06 -7.19
N LYS A 122 12.49 6.27 -7.13
CA LYS A 122 12.52 7.11 -5.91
C LYS A 122 11.82 6.45 -4.74
N ASP A 123 10.60 5.92 -4.94
CA ASP A 123 9.86 5.21 -3.88
C ASP A 123 10.65 4.00 -3.36
N ALA A 124 11.29 3.26 -4.26
CA ALA A 124 12.07 2.08 -3.93
C ALA A 124 13.38 2.43 -3.20
N LEU A 125 14.04 3.51 -3.59
CA LEU A 125 15.24 4.02 -2.94
C LEU A 125 14.93 4.50 -1.51
N GLU A 126 13.85 5.25 -1.32
CA GLU A 126 13.38 5.68 0.00
C GLU A 126 13.07 4.47 0.91
N ALA A 127 12.48 3.42 0.37
CA ALA A 127 12.24 2.17 1.10
C ALA A 127 13.55 1.47 1.48
N ASP A 128 14.54 1.45 0.59
CA ASP A 128 15.86 0.85 0.85
C ASP A 128 16.63 1.61 1.93
N GLU A 129 16.60 2.94 1.90
CA GLU A 129 17.20 3.78 2.93
C GLU A 129 16.54 3.57 4.29
N LEU A 130 15.20 3.51 4.32
CA LEU A 130 14.43 3.22 5.52
C LEU A 130 14.81 1.84 6.10
N PHE A 131 14.83 0.82 5.27
CA PHE A 131 15.24 -0.54 5.66
C PHE A 131 16.65 -0.57 6.22
N SER A 132 17.61 0.08 5.56
CA SER A 132 19.01 0.13 5.99
C SER A 132 19.17 0.87 7.32
N THR A 133 18.40 1.93 7.56
CA THR A 133 18.40 2.69 8.82
C THR A 133 17.81 1.88 9.97
N LEU A 134 16.67 1.19 9.75
CA LEU A 134 15.99 0.41 10.79
C LEU A 134 16.70 -0.91 11.11
N MET A 135 17.29 -1.56 10.10
CA MET A 135 17.93 -2.87 10.22
C MET A 135 19.45 -2.79 10.28
N GLY A 136 20.03 -1.59 10.15
CA GLY A 136 21.48 -1.37 10.23
C GLY A 136 22.02 -1.51 11.66
N SER A 137 23.35 -1.56 11.78
CA SER A 137 24.08 -1.66 13.05
C SER A 137 24.10 -0.36 13.86
N ASP A 138 23.75 0.77 13.25
CA ASP A 138 23.69 2.07 13.94
C ASP A 138 22.42 2.21 14.75
N VAL A 139 22.54 1.89 16.04
CA VAL A 139 21.45 1.97 17.02
C VAL A 139 20.95 3.41 17.22
N GLN A 140 21.83 4.40 17.12
CA GLN A 140 21.46 5.80 17.34
C GLN A 140 20.66 6.36 16.17
N ALA A 141 21.06 6.09 14.93
CA ALA A 141 20.29 6.47 13.74
C ALA A 141 18.90 5.85 13.74
N ARG A 142 18.79 4.58 14.14
CA ARG A 142 17.52 3.88 14.30
C ARG A 142 16.60 4.52 15.34
N LYS A 143 17.15 4.84 16.51
CA LYS A 143 16.39 5.51 17.58
C LYS A 143 15.91 6.89 17.16
N ASN A 144 16.76 7.67 16.50
CA ASN A 144 16.39 9.01 16.01
C ASN A 144 15.29 8.93 14.97
N PHE A 145 15.41 8.00 14.00
CA PHE A 145 14.41 7.79 12.98
C PHE A 145 13.04 7.43 13.57
N ILE A 146 12.98 6.47 14.51
CA ILE A 146 11.74 6.06 15.18
C ILE A 146 11.14 7.24 15.96
N LYS A 147 11.96 8.03 16.65
CA LYS A 147 11.52 9.20 17.41
C LYS A 147 10.93 10.29 16.52
N GLU A 148 11.57 10.60 15.39
CA GLU A 148 11.13 11.62 14.44
C GLU A 148 9.83 11.24 13.73
N ASN A 149 9.61 9.95 13.49
CA ASN A 149 8.44 9.44 12.77
C ASN A 149 7.37 8.84 13.70
N SER A 150 7.54 8.91 15.02
CA SER A 150 6.58 8.34 15.98
C SER A 150 5.17 8.90 15.84
N ASN A 151 5.03 10.18 15.54
CA ASN A 151 3.74 10.84 15.32
C ASN A 151 3.04 10.39 14.03
N GLN A 152 3.80 10.04 12.99
CA GLN A 152 3.24 9.52 11.74
C GLN A 152 2.75 8.08 11.91
N ILE A 153 3.45 7.28 12.72
CA ILE A 153 3.07 5.90 13.05
C ILE A 153 1.77 5.90 13.87
N THR A 154 1.61 6.83 14.82
CA THR A 154 0.41 6.95 15.66
C THR A 154 -0.83 7.32 14.84
N ASN A 155 -0.69 8.10 13.78
CA ASN A 155 -1.79 8.49 12.90
C ASN A 155 -2.24 7.35 11.94
N LEU A 156 -1.44 6.30 11.79
CA LEU A 156 -1.78 5.12 10.97
C LEU A 156 -2.60 4.07 11.75
N ASP A 157 -2.59 4.14 13.08
CA ASP A 157 -3.29 3.19 13.99
C ASP A 157 -4.69 3.66 14.44
N ILE A 158 -5.11 4.83 14.01
CA ILE A 158 -6.42 5.39 14.39
C ILE A 158 -7.50 5.01 13.40
#